data_f6e894e096c86672285c71b985a147ec
#
_entry.id   f6e894e096c86672285c71b985a147ec
#
_cell.length_a   1.000
_cell.length_b   1.000
_cell.length_c   1.000
_cell.angle_alpha   90.00
_cell.angle_beta   90.00
_cell.angle_gamma   90.00
#
_symmetry.space_group_name_H-M   'P 1'
#
loop_
_entity.id
_entity.type
_entity.pdbx_description
1 polymer ?
#
loop_
_entity_poly.entity_id
_entity_poly.type
_entity_poly.pdbx_seq_one_letter_code
_entity_poly.pdbx_strand_id
1 'polypeptide(L)'
;IYKEEGKFYNRLLAVFPDRHYEYYDKHNCFKKGSFSPGEKQLVLNWKGHRLATYICYDLRFPDWSRNEGRYDTAIYIANWPESRRDDWNRLLRERAIENQANIIAVNCAGTDLGGIIYAGDSYLLSPEGKIVGECEAYKDDILIVDL
;
A
#
# COMPACT_ATOMS: atom_id res chain seq x y z
N ILE A 1 3.08 -10.28 10.37
CA ILE A 1 3.44 -11.66 9.93
C ILE A 1 2.37 -12.60 10.43
N TYR A 2 1.84 -13.44 9.56
CA TYR A 2 0.82 -14.44 9.87
C TYR A 2 1.36 -15.84 9.55
N LYS A 3 1.12 -16.82 10.44
CA LYS A 3 1.55 -18.20 10.24
C LYS A 3 0.32 -19.11 10.09
N GLU A 4 0.29 -19.87 8.99
CA GLU A 4 -0.77 -20.82 8.69
C GLU A 4 -0.18 -22.05 8.01
N GLU A 5 -0.52 -23.23 8.47
CA GLU A 5 -0.06 -24.53 7.92
C GLU A 5 1.46 -24.60 7.67
N GLY A 6 2.25 -24.05 8.61
CA GLY A 6 3.72 -24.04 8.52
C GLY A 6 4.30 -22.98 7.58
N LYS A 7 3.48 -22.21 6.87
CA LYS A 7 3.88 -21.11 6.00
C LYS A 7 3.77 -19.77 6.73
N PHE A 8 4.59 -18.80 6.31
CA PHE A 8 4.55 -17.43 6.83
C PHE A 8 4.11 -16.48 5.74
N TYR A 9 3.17 -15.58 6.07
CA TYR A 9 2.64 -14.57 5.16
C TYR A 9 2.89 -13.17 5.70
N ASN A 10 3.14 -12.22 4.80
CA ASN A 10 3.06 -10.80 5.09
C ASN A 10 1.63 -10.37 4.81
N ARG A 11 0.80 -10.28 5.87
CA ARG A 11 -0.66 -10.11 5.78
C ARG A 11 -1.09 -8.72 6.23
N LEU A 12 -1.88 -8.05 5.39
CA LEU A 12 -2.68 -6.88 5.72
C LEU A 12 -4.06 -7.34 6.18
N LEU A 13 -4.56 -6.74 7.24
CA LEU A 13 -5.93 -6.94 7.74
C LEU A 13 -6.73 -5.67 7.52
N ALA A 14 -7.89 -5.78 6.89
CA ALA A 14 -8.91 -4.76 6.85
C ALA A 14 -9.98 -5.11 7.88
N VAL A 15 -10.07 -4.35 8.96
CA VAL A 15 -10.98 -4.60 10.06
C VAL A 15 -12.14 -3.61 10.01
N PHE A 16 -13.36 -4.12 10.05
CA PHE A 16 -14.59 -3.34 9.97
C PHE A 16 -15.19 -3.06 11.36
N PRO A 17 -16.08 -2.06 11.49
CA PRO A 17 -16.67 -1.68 12.78
C PRO A 17 -17.45 -2.80 13.50
N ASP A 18 -18.03 -3.74 12.76
CA ASP A 18 -18.73 -4.93 13.28
C ASP A 18 -17.77 -6.05 13.67
N ARG A 19 -16.46 -5.79 13.61
CA ARG A 19 -15.35 -6.70 13.95
C ARG A 19 -15.12 -7.85 12.97
N HIS A 20 -15.84 -7.94 11.85
CA HIS A 20 -15.37 -8.82 10.80
C HIS A 20 -14.11 -8.25 10.16
N TYR A 21 -13.31 -9.08 9.52
CA TYR A 21 -12.12 -8.66 8.81
C TYR A 21 -11.98 -9.41 7.49
N GLU A 22 -11.35 -8.72 6.55
CA GLU A 22 -10.82 -9.30 5.32
C GLU A 22 -9.30 -9.17 5.32
N TYR A 23 -8.61 -9.95 4.49
CA TYR A 23 -7.16 -9.88 4.46
C TYR A 23 -6.58 -10.01 3.08
N TYR A 24 -5.41 -9.43 2.93
CA TYR A 24 -4.57 -9.55 1.76
C TYR A 24 -3.19 -10.08 2.16
N ASP A 25 -2.78 -11.19 1.56
CA ASP A 25 -1.42 -11.69 1.68
C ASP A 25 -0.57 -11.15 0.53
N LYS A 26 0.52 -10.52 0.88
CA LYS A 26 1.45 -9.92 -0.06
C LYS A 26 1.85 -10.91 -1.15
N HIS A 27 1.63 -10.53 -2.41
CA HIS A 27 1.97 -11.39 -3.55
C HIS A 27 3.46 -11.29 -3.91
N ASN A 28 3.97 -10.07 -4.09
CA ASN A 28 5.35 -9.84 -4.50
C ASN A 28 6.26 -9.70 -3.28
N CYS A 29 6.80 -10.81 -2.77
CA CYS A 29 7.66 -10.80 -1.61
C CYS A 29 9.05 -10.28 -1.96
N PHE A 30 9.60 -9.35 -1.13
CA PHE A 30 10.88 -8.68 -1.38
C PHE A 30 12.07 -9.64 -1.36
N LYS A 31 12.07 -10.62 -0.46
CA LYS A 31 13.11 -11.68 -0.39
C LYS A 31 12.46 -13.02 -0.67
N LYS A 32 13.00 -13.75 -1.67
CA LYS A 32 12.57 -15.12 -1.96
C LYS A 32 12.78 -16.02 -0.72
N GLY A 33 11.78 -16.81 -0.38
CA GLY A 33 11.86 -17.80 0.71
C GLY A 33 11.59 -17.26 2.12
N SER A 34 11.45 -15.94 2.32
CA SER A 34 11.12 -15.40 3.65
C SER A 34 9.63 -15.47 3.97
N PHE A 35 8.78 -15.35 2.95
CA PHE A 35 7.32 -15.42 3.05
C PHE A 35 6.76 -16.19 1.86
N SER A 36 5.64 -16.85 2.10
CA SER A 36 4.82 -17.41 1.03
C SER A 36 4.04 -16.30 0.35
N PRO A 37 4.02 -16.25 -0.99
CA PRO A 37 3.21 -15.26 -1.71
C PRO A 37 1.72 -15.56 -1.56
N GLY A 38 0.91 -14.51 -1.45
CA GLY A 38 -0.54 -14.60 -1.62
C GLY A 38 -0.91 -14.77 -3.09
N GLU A 39 -2.04 -15.41 -3.33
CA GLU A 39 -2.51 -15.69 -4.70
C GLU A 39 -3.74 -14.86 -5.07
N LYS A 40 -4.35 -14.17 -4.10
CA LYS A 40 -5.60 -13.43 -4.27
C LYS A 40 -5.38 -11.94 -4.07
N GLN A 41 -6.00 -11.13 -4.92
CA GLN A 41 -6.16 -9.71 -4.69
C GLN A 41 -7.34 -9.45 -3.76
N LEU A 42 -7.28 -8.36 -3.01
CA LEU A 42 -8.37 -7.91 -2.15
C LEU A 42 -8.88 -6.56 -2.63
N VAL A 43 -10.17 -6.50 -2.94
CA VAL A 43 -10.90 -5.26 -3.19
C VAL A 43 -12.05 -5.18 -2.20
N LEU A 44 -11.95 -4.23 -1.28
CA LEU A 44 -12.95 -3.96 -0.26
C LEU A 44 -14.06 -3.06 -0.83
N ASN A 45 -15.31 -3.32 -0.44
CA ASN A 45 -16.42 -2.41 -0.68
C ASN A 45 -16.77 -1.68 0.61
N TRP A 46 -16.49 -0.38 0.68
CA TRP A 46 -16.74 0.41 1.88
C TRP A 46 -17.37 1.75 1.54
N LYS A 47 -18.57 2.00 2.09
CA LYS A 47 -19.32 3.26 1.91
C LYS A 47 -19.45 3.74 0.45
N GLY A 48 -19.61 2.80 -0.48
CA GLY A 48 -19.74 3.09 -1.90
C GLY A 48 -18.42 3.17 -2.67
N HIS A 49 -17.28 3.06 -2.00
CA HIS A 49 -15.95 3.03 -2.62
C HIS A 49 -15.43 1.59 -2.74
N ARG A 50 -14.72 1.32 -3.83
CA ARG A 50 -14.00 0.06 -4.06
C ARG A 50 -12.52 0.28 -3.83
N LEU A 51 -11.99 -0.32 -2.78
CA LEU A 51 -10.64 -0.08 -2.26
C LEU A 51 -9.77 -1.33 -2.48
N ALA A 52 -8.85 -1.30 -3.45
CA ALA A 52 -7.84 -2.35 -3.61
C ALA A 52 -6.72 -2.16 -2.58
N THR A 53 -6.12 -3.26 -2.08
CA THR A 53 -5.08 -3.20 -1.05
C THR A 53 -3.81 -3.92 -1.49
N TYR A 54 -2.66 -3.29 -1.25
CA TYR A 54 -1.34 -3.79 -1.62
C TYR A 54 -0.30 -3.51 -0.51
N ILE A 55 0.80 -4.28 -0.51
CA ILE A 55 1.85 -4.13 0.50
C ILE A 55 3.19 -3.82 -0.17
N CYS A 56 3.71 -2.59 0.03
CA CYS A 56 5.09 -2.17 -0.20
C CYS A 56 5.61 -2.58 -1.60
N TYR A 57 6.39 -3.67 -1.68
CA TYR A 57 7.06 -4.12 -2.90
C TYR A 57 6.09 -4.47 -4.06
N ASP A 58 4.81 -4.73 -3.78
CA ASP A 58 3.77 -4.91 -4.81
C ASP A 58 3.68 -3.70 -5.75
N LEU A 59 4.01 -2.50 -5.26
CA LEU A 59 4.04 -1.26 -6.04
C LEU A 59 4.92 -1.35 -7.31
N ARG A 60 5.95 -2.21 -7.31
CA ARG A 60 6.85 -2.38 -8.46
C ARG A 60 6.28 -3.25 -9.58
N PHE A 61 5.12 -3.86 -9.38
CA PHE A 61 4.54 -4.84 -10.29
C PHE A 61 3.20 -4.34 -10.84
N PRO A 62 3.21 -3.57 -11.97
CA PRO A 62 1.99 -2.98 -12.54
C PRO A 62 0.94 -4.03 -12.91
N ASP A 63 1.35 -5.17 -13.45
CA ASP A 63 0.41 -6.22 -13.86
C ASP A 63 -0.39 -6.78 -12.68
N TRP A 64 0.22 -6.83 -11.48
CA TRP A 64 -0.49 -7.29 -10.28
C TRP A 64 -1.53 -6.28 -9.79
N SER A 65 -1.29 -4.99 -9.96
CA SER A 65 -2.20 -3.93 -9.52
C SER A 65 -3.08 -3.36 -10.62
N ARG A 66 -3.11 -3.97 -11.81
CA ARG A 66 -3.91 -3.51 -12.95
C ARG A 66 -5.38 -3.43 -12.59
N ASN A 67 -5.98 -2.26 -12.79
CA ASN A 67 -7.33 -1.95 -12.32
C ASN A 67 -8.43 -2.67 -13.11
N GLU A 68 -8.45 -2.53 -14.42
CA GLU A 68 -9.51 -3.08 -15.30
C GLU A 68 -10.94 -2.78 -14.80
N GLY A 69 -11.14 -1.59 -14.18
CA GLY A 69 -12.42 -1.16 -13.63
C GLY A 69 -12.85 -1.82 -12.33
N ARG A 70 -11.94 -2.47 -11.60
CA ARG A 70 -12.25 -3.21 -10.38
C ARG A 70 -12.30 -2.35 -9.12
N TYR A 71 -11.56 -1.23 -9.08
CA TYR A 71 -11.47 -0.35 -7.91
C TYR A 71 -11.41 1.12 -8.29
N ASP A 72 -11.75 1.98 -7.34
CA ASP A 72 -11.71 3.43 -7.47
C ASP A 72 -10.47 4.02 -6.78
N THR A 73 -9.97 3.29 -5.79
CA THR A 73 -8.82 3.69 -4.98
C THR A 73 -7.94 2.49 -4.68
N ALA A 74 -6.62 2.63 -4.81
CA ALA A 74 -5.65 1.64 -4.35
C ALA A 74 -4.93 2.14 -3.11
N ILE A 75 -4.84 1.28 -2.09
CA ILE A 75 -4.17 1.54 -0.82
C ILE A 75 -2.85 0.75 -0.82
N TYR A 76 -1.73 1.46 -0.66
CA TYR A 76 -0.41 0.87 -0.48
C TYR A 76 0.09 1.17 0.93
N ILE A 77 0.31 0.12 1.73
CA ILE A 77 0.98 0.25 3.03
C ILE A 77 2.43 -0.22 2.92
N ALA A 78 3.38 0.50 3.51
CA ALA A 78 4.79 0.20 3.29
C ALA A 78 5.70 0.52 4.48
N ASN A 79 6.84 -0.18 4.49
CA ASN A 79 8.09 0.24 5.10
C ASN A 79 9.09 0.45 3.95
N TRP A 80 8.95 1.58 3.23
CA TRP A 80 9.77 1.89 2.06
C TRP A 80 10.91 2.82 2.47
N PRO A 81 12.16 2.37 2.38
CA PRO A 81 13.29 3.12 2.91
C PRO A 81 13.60 4.37 2.08
N GLU A 82 14.12 5.40 2.75
CA GLU A 82 14.52 6.66 2.16
C GLU A 82 15.49 6.50 0.99
N SER A 83 16.40 5.55 1.06
CA SER A 83 17.36 5.26 -0.01
C SER A 83 16.73 4.92 -1.37
N ARG A 84 15.41 4.67 -1.38
CA ARG A 84 14.60 4.42 -2.58
C ARG A 84 13.38 5.34 -2.67
N ARG A 85 13.47 6.51 -2.05
CA ARG A 85 12.40 7.53 -1.98
C ARG A 85 11.92 7.95 -3.36
N ASP A 86 12.82 8.19 -4.29
CA ASP A 86 12.49 8.60 -5.65
C ASP A 86 11.66 7.55 -6.39
N ASP A 87 11.98 6.26 -6.20
CA ASP A 87 11.17 5.16 -6.74
C ASP A 87 9.76 5.15 -6.15
N TRP A 88 9.63 5.33 -4.82
CA TRP A 88 8.33 5.40 -4.16
C TRP A 88 7.44 6.47 -4.78
N ASN A 89 7.95 7.69 -4.83
CA ASN A 89 7.23 8.85 -5.33
C ASN A 89 6.87 8.74 -6.83
N ARG A 90 7.78 8.20 -7.63
CA ARG A 90 7.55 7.98 -9.06
C ARG A 90 6.52 6.89 -9.30
N LEU A 91 6.70 5.72 -8.68
CA LEU A 91 5.83 4.56 -8.90
C LEU A 91 4.39 4.82 -8.44
N LEU A 92 4.17 5.51 -7.32
CA LEU A 92 2.82 5.86 -6.87
C LEU A 92 2.07 6.69 -7.92
N ARG A 93 2.73 7.67 -8.53
CA ARG A 93 2.15 8.49 -9.60
C ARG A 93 1.87 7.66 -10.86
N GLU A 94 2.80 6.79 -11.23
CA GLU A 94 2.59 5.87 -12.36
C GLU A 94 1.35 4.98 -12.11
N ARG A 95 1.21 4.38 -10.90
CA ARG A 95 0.03 3.56 -10.55
C ARG A 95 -1.27 4.35 -10.60
N ALA A 96 -1.29 5.60 -10.13
CA ALA A 96 -2.46 6.46 -10.21
C ALA A 96 -2.90 6.70 -11.67
N ILE A 97 -1.96 7.10 -12.52
CA ILE A 97 -2.22 7.46 -13.91
C ILE A 97 -2.65 6.24 -14.74
N GLU A 98 -1.89 5.15 -14.68
CA GLU A 98 -2.16 3.97 -15.51
C GLU A 98 -3.46 3.24 -15.11
N ASN A 99 -3.82 3.30 -13.83
CA ASN A 99 -5.02 2.66 -13.30
C ASN A 99 -6.24 3.60 -13.26
N GLN A 100 -6.06 4.90 -13.55
CA GLN A 100 -7.11 5.92 -13.44
C GLN A 100 -7.85 5.85 -12.09
N ALA A 101 -7.07 5.73 -10.99
CA ALA A 101 -7.57 5.53 -9.64
C ALA A 101 -6.84 6.41 -8.64
N ASN A 102 -7.52 6.77 -7.55
CA ASN A 102 -6.84 7.41 -6.43
C ASN A 102 -5.82 6.46 -5.80
N ILE A 103 -4.75 7.01 -5.25
CA ILE A 103 -3.78 6.25 -4.47
C ILE A 103 -3.71 6.80 -3.05
N ILE A 104 -4.00 5.96 -2.08
CA ILE A 104 -3.69 6.19 -0.67
C ILE A 104 -2.37 5.46 -0.39
N ALA A 105 -1.31 6.22 -0.18
CA ALA A 105 0.01 5.69 0.14
C ALA A 105 0.31 5.95 1.60
N VAL A 106 0.58 4.89 2.36
CA VAL A 106 0.93 4.97 3.79
C VAL A 106 2.28 4.32 3.99
N ASN A 107 3.26 5.12 4.35
CA ASN A 107 4.63 4.66 4.60
C ASN A 107 5.06 5.04 6.02
N CYS A 108 5.93 4.24 6.64
CA CYS A 108 6.50 4.62 7.92
C CYS A 108 7.43 5.81 7.80
N ALA A 109 7.58 6.57 8.89
CA ALA A 109 8.54 7.65 9.06
C ALA A 109 9.50 7.34 10.22
N GLY A 110 10.66 7.96 10.23
CA GLY A 110 11.67 7.80 11.29
C GLY A 110 12.76 6.79 10.97
N THR A 111 13.37 6.21 12.00
CA THR A 111 14.49 5.28 11.86
C THR A 111 14.21 4.00 12.64
N ASP A 112 14.41 2.85 12.00
CA ASP A 112 14.24 1.56 12.67
C ASP A 112 15.47 1.19 13.53
N LEU A 113 15.34 0.07 14.27
CA LEU A 113 16.43 -0.44 15.13
C LEU A 113 17.68 -0.87 14.34
N GLY A 114 17.55 -1.10 13.05
CA GLY A 114 18.66 -1.41 12.14
C GLY A 114 19.33 -0.20 11.52
N GLY A 115 18.87 1.03 11.88
CA GLY A 115 19.40 2.28 11.34
C GLY A 115 18.87 2.63 9.95
N ILE A 116 17.85 1.97 9.46
CA ILE A 116 17.22 2.29 8.17
C ILE A 116 16.30 3.49 8.39
N ILE A 117 16.50 4.53 7.59
CA ILE A 117 15.70 5.75 7.60
C ILE A 117 14.51 5.58 6.64
N TYR A 118 13.35 6.09 7.08
CA TYR A 118 12.11 6.14 6.33
C TYR A 118 11.60 7.59 6.28
N ALA A 119 11.39 8.11 5.08
CA ALA A 119 10.97 9.51 4.89
C ALA A 119 9.49 9.75 5.16
N GLY A 120 8.69 8.69 5.33
CA GLY A 120 7.24 8.81 5.28
C GLY A 120 6.79 8.95 3.83
N ASP A 121 6.56 10.18 3.37
CA ASP A 121 5.97 10.43 2.04
C ASP A 121 4.65 9.69 1.88
N SER A 122 3.77 9.84 2.88
CA SER A 122 2.40 9.33 2.85
C SER A 122 1.51 10.33 2.15
N TYR A 123 0.74 9.87 1.16
CA TYR A 123 0.00 10.72 0.23
C TYR A 123 -1.42 10.24 -0.03
N LEU A 124 -2.30 11.19 -0.40
CA LEU A 124 -3.41 10.94 -1.29
C LEU A 124 -3.06 11.50 -2.67
N LEU A 125 -3.08 10.67 -3.71
CA LEU A 125 -2.90 11.08 -5.10
C LEU A 125 -4.22 10.95 -5.86
N SER A 126 -4.48 11.91 -6.75
CA SER A 126 -5.59 11.83 -7.70
C SER A 126 -5.29 10.85 -8.84
N PRO A 127 -6.29 10.47 -9.67
CA PRO A 127 -6.08 9.63 -10.86
C PRO A 127 -5.10 10.22 -11.88
N GLU A 128 -4.87 11.54 -11.86
CA GLU A 128 -3.88 12.22 -12.69
C GLU A 128 -2.46 12.23 -12.09
N GLY A 129 -2.26 11.54 -10.96
CA GLY A 129 -0.98 11.47 -10.25
C GLY A 129 -0.60 12.75 -9.48
N LYS A 130 -1.56 13.65 -9.23
CA LYS A 130 -1.34 14.87 -8.44
C LYS A 130 -1.52 14.58 -6.96
N ILE A 131 -0.66 15.17 -6.12
CA ILE A 131 -0.81 15.14 -4.67
C ILE A 131 -2.03 15.99 -4.30
N VAL A 132 -3.02 15.37 -3.67
CA VAL A 132 -4.24 16.00 -3.13
C VAL A 132 -4.07 16.28 -1.65
N GLY A 133 -3.34 15.42 -0.93
CA GLY A 133 -2.99 15.58 0.47
C GLY A 133 -1.71 14.84 0.78
N GLU A 134 -0.95 15.35 1.74
CA GLU A 134 0.33 14.76 2.14
C GLU A 134 0.56 14.93 3.64
N CYS A 135 1.25 13.95 4.23
CA CYS A 135 1.80 14.05 5.58
C CYS A 135 3.19 14.73 5.55
N GLU A 136 3.57 15.33 6.67
CA GLU A 136 4.91 15.92 6.80
C GLU A 136 5.99 14.83 6.75
N ALA A 137 7.00 15.01 5.89
CA ALA A 137 8.09 14.06 5.76
C ALA A 137 8.91 13.94 7.06
N TYR A 138 9.40 12.73 7.36
CA TYR A 138 10.22 12.37 8.52
C TYR A 138 9.53 12.50 9.88
N LYS A 139 8.22 12.68 9.92
CA LYS A 139 7.42 12.80 11.14
C LYS A 139 6.25 11.84 11.17
N ASP A 140 5.86 11.47 12.38
CA ASP A 140 4.55 10.84 12.61
C ASP A 140 3.48 11.90 12.40
N ASP A 141 2.56 11.63 11.49
CA ASP A 141 1.51 12.58 11.09
C ASP A 141 0.22 11.84 10.74
N ILE A 142 -0.90 12.56 10.73
CA ILE A 142 -2.23 12.06 10.39
C ILE A 142 -2.83 12.96 9.33
N LEU A 143 -3.11 12.37 8.17
CA LEU A 143 -3.84 13.03 7.09
C LEU A 143 -5.30 12.59 7.10
N ILE A 144 -6.22 13.55 7.18
CA ILE A 144 -7.67 13.33 7.07
C ILE A 144 -8.12 13.92 5.74
N VAL A 145 -8.74 13.10 4.90
CA VAL A 145 -9.21 13.49 3.57
C VAL A 145 -10.59 12.88 3.29
N ASP A 146 -11.36 13.55 2.47
CA ASP A 146 -12.58 13.02 1.87
C ASP A 146 -12.27 12.41 0.50
N LEU A 147 -12.86 11.26 0.18
CA LEU A 147 -12.71 10.53 -1.08
C LEU A 147 -13.89 10.75 -2.01
#